data_bd1ff7d096e29d129bec3971c7fc5132
#
_entry.id   bd1ff7d096e29d129bec3971c7fc5132
#
_cell.length_a   1.000
_cell.length_b   1.000
_cell.length_c   1.000
_cell.angle_alpha   90.00
_cell.angle_beta   90.00
_cell.angle_gamma   90.00
#
_symmetry.space_group_name_H-M   'P 1'
#
loop_
_entity.id
_entity.type
_entity.pdbx_description
1 polymer ?
#
loop_
_entity_poly.entity_id
_entity_poly.type
_entity_poly.pdbx_seq_one_letter_code
_entity_poly.pdbx_strand_id
1 'polypeptide(L)'
;RQRQMCIRDSDITGAKMLAILLMINTVVVILLTYSISKVVLKIDFKKALITGLLIYIVGYSGLTYLNQFGLLVVFMIIATVGEIIYSPIVSEQRFKIIPKAKRGTYSAVNALGIHFSETLARLGIVLGVFLTSLQMGLYMFIVLTIGASMLVAGVFGGQKQVNTN
;
A
#
# COMPACT_ATOMS: atom_id res chain seq x y z
N ARG A 1 16.57 14.97 -18.48
CA ARG A 1 15.92 15.91 -19.45
C ARG A 1 14.94 15.22 -20.41
N GLN A 2 15.07 13.95 -20.72
CA GLN A 2 14.13 13.25 -21.64
C GLN A 2 12.80 12.83 -20.98
N ARG A 3 12.71 12.71 -19.66
CA ARG A 3 11.47 12.32 -18.96
C ARG A 3 10.37 13.41 -18.99
N GLN A 4 10.74 14.67 -19.17
CA GLN A 4 9.75 15.75 -19.28
C GLN A 4 9.15 15.87 -20.68
N MET A 5 9.70 15.19 -21.68
CA MET A 5 9.30 15.37 -23.08
C MET A 5 8.17 14.44 -23.53
N CYS A 6 7.97 13.28 -22.85
CA CYS A 6 6.88 12.34 -23.16
C CYS A 6 5.54 12.67 -22.48
N ILE A 7 5.53 13.60 -21.51
CA ILE A 7 4.29 14.06 -20.83
C ILE A 7 3.69 15.28 -21.56
N ARG A 8 4.29 15.71 -22.66
CA ARG A 8 3.95 16.96 -23.37
C ARG A 8 2.69 16.89 -24.25
N ASP A 9 2.01 15.74 -24.32
CA ASP A 9 0.73 15.62 -25.03
C ASP A 9 -0.51 15.85 -24.13
N SER A 10 -0.31 16.04 -22.83
CA SER A 10 -1.33 16.56 -21.94
C SER A 10 -0.76 17.73 -21.16
N ASP A 11 -1.44 18.87 -21.15
CA ASP A 11 -1.12 20.09 -20.38
C ASP A 11 -1.11 19.86 -18.85
N ILE A 12 -0.84 18.64 -18.42
CA ILE A 12 -0.88 18.20 -17.01
C ILE A 12 0.53 18.20 -16.46
N THR A 13 0.84 19.15 -15.63
CA THR A 13 2.05 19.18 -14.79
C THR A 13 2.10 17.95 -13.87
N GLY A 14 3.30 17.42 -13.56
CA GLY A 14 3.44 16.24 -12.67
C GLY A 14 2.71 16.38 -11.33
N ALA A 15 2.66 17.58 -10.77
CA ALA A 15 1.90 17.86 -9.54
C ALA A 15 0.39 17.72 -9.74
N LYS A 16 -0.16 18.17 -10.87
CA LYS A 16 -1.58 17.99 -11.20
C LYS A 16 -1.92 16.52 -11.41
N MET A 17 -1.04 15.77 -12.08
CA MET A 17 -1.20 14.33 -12.27
C MET A 17 -1.25 13.58 -10.94
N LEU A 18 -0.33 13.89 -10.02
CA LEU A 18 -0.34 13.30 -8.68
C LEU A 18 -1.63 13.64 -7.93
N ALA A 19 -2.09 14.89 -7.98
CA ALA A 19 -3.33 15.31 -7.33
C ALA A 19 -4.54 14.56 -7.88
N ILE A 20 -4.62 14.36 -9.20
CA ILE A 20 -5.70 13.59 -9.83
C ILE A 20 -5.66 12.12 -9.39
N LEU A 21 -4.49 11.50 -9.36
CA LEU A 21 -4.33 10.12 -8.90
C LEU A 21 -4.76 9.96 -7.43
N LEU A 22 -4.37 10.88 -6.55
CA LEU A 22 -4.80 10.86 -5.14
C LEU A 22 -6.31 11.07 -5.00
N MET A 23 -6.92 11.94 -5.82
CA MET A 23 -8.37 12.13 -5.83
C MET A 23 -9.08 10.85 -6.28
N ILE A 24 -8.62 10.21 -7.36
CA ILE A 24 -9.15 8.92 -7.84
C ILE A 24 -9.04 7.86 -6.74
N ASN A 25 -7.89 7.75 -6.09
CA ASN A 25 -7.70 6.84 -4.96
C ASN A 25 -8.76 7.05 -3.87
N THR A 26 -8.96 8.29 -3.43
CA THR A 26 -9.94 8.63 -2.39
C THR A 26 -11.36 8.26 -2.81
N VAL A 27 -11.76 8.59 -4.04
CA VAL A 27 -13.09 8.26 -4.57
C VAL A 27 -13.29 6.74 -4.62
N VAL A 28 -12.31 6.00 -5.13
CA VAL A 28 -12.34 4.53 -5.21
C VAL A 28 -12.45 3.91 -3.81
N VAL A 29 -11.70 4.41 -2.83
CA VAL A 29 -11.78 3.97 -1.44
C VAL A 29 -13.20 4.15 -0.90
N ILE A 30 -13.80 5.34 -1.05
CA ILE A 30 -15.14 5.63 -0.55
C ILE A 30 -16.18 4.72 -1.19
N LEU A 31 -16.14 4.54 -2.51
CA LEU A 31 -17.12 3.76 -3.25
C LEU A 31 -17.00 2.25 -3.01
N LEU A 32 -15.76 1.73 -2.94
CA LEU A 32 -15.53 0.28 -2.94
C LEU A 32 -15.38 -0.31 -1.53
N THR A 33 -15.03 0.47 -0.50
CA THR A 33 -14.79 -0.05 0.85
C THR A 33 -15.96 -0.87 1.36
N TYR A 34 -17.19 -0.38 1.23
CA TYR A 34 -18.37 -1.07 1.71
C TYR A 34 -18.61 -2.40 0.97
N SER A 35 -18.49 -2.39 -0.36
CA SER A 35 -18.73 -3.58 -1.20
C SER A 35 -17.65 -4.63 -0.99
N ILE A 36 -16.38 -4.22 -0.96
CA ILE A 36 -15.24 -5.12 -0.76
C ILE A 36 -15.24 -5.70 0.66
N SER A 37 -15.54 -4.91 1.68
CA SER A 37 -15.59 -5.39 3.07
C SER A 37 -16.60 -6.52 3.24
N LYS A 38 -17.77 -6.46 2.58
CA LYS A 38 -18.75 -7.55 2.60
C LYS A 38 -18.23 -8.85 1.98
N VAL A 39 -17.42 -8.75 0.93
CA VAL A 39 -16.84 -9.92 0.26
C VAL A 39 -15.70 -10.49 1.10
N VAL A 40 -14.85 -9.63 1.65
CA VAL A 40 -13.70 -10.03 2.48
C VAL A 40 -14.13 -10.79 3.72
N LEU A 41 -15.26 -10.41 4.35
CA LEU A 41 -15.82 -11.11 5.53
C LEU A 41 -16.25 -12.56 5.24
N LYS A 42 -16.44 -12.93 3.97
CA LYS A 42 -16.81 -14.30 3.56
C LYS A 42 -15.61 -15.18 3.22
N ILE A 43 -14.43 -14.58 3.10
CA ILE A 43 -13.20 -15.27 2.69
C ILE A 43 -12.36 -15.57 3.93
N ASP A 44 -11.63 -16.69 3.89
CA ASP A 44 -10.64 -17.00 4.93
C ASP A 44 -9.65 -15.84 5.07
N PHE A 45 -9.54 -15.33 6.29
CA PHE A 45 -8.68 -14.22 6.68
C PHE A 45 -7.26 -14.31 6.08
N LYS A 46 -6.64 -15.49 6.13
CA LYS A 46 -5.28 -15.70 5.61
C LYS A 46 -5.20 -15.50 4.10
N LYS A 47 -6.18 -16.05 3.39
CA LYS A 47 -6.27 -15.92 1.93
C LYS A 47 -6.54 -14.47 1.51
N ALA A 48 -7.47 -13.81 2.20
CA ALA A 48 -7.80 -12.41 1.93
C ALA A 48 -6.59 -11.50 2.15
N LEU A 49 -5.84 -11.69 3.25
CA LEU A 49 -4.64 -10.91 3.54
C LEU A 49 -3.57 -11.06 2.45
N ILE A 50 -3.24 -12.31 2.09
CA ILE A 50 -2.20 -12.57 1.08
C ILE A 50 -2.63 -12.04 -0.29
N THR A 51 -3.87 -12.28 -0.69
CA THR A 51 -4.39 -11.79 -1.98
C THR A 51 -4.40 -10.26 -2.04
N GLY A 52 -4.85 -9.59 -0.97
CA GLY A 52 -4.82 -8.13 -0.88
C GLY A 52 -3.42 -7.56 -1.01
N LEU A 53 -2.44 -8.15 -0.32
CA LEU A 53 -1.04 -7.73 -0.40
C LEU A 53 -0.44 -7.96 -1.78
N LEU A 54 -0.72 -9.08 -2.44
CA LEU A 54 -0.24 -9.34 -3.80
C LEU A 54 -0.80 -8.33 -4.80
N ILE A 55 -2.10 -8.05 -4.76
CA ILE A 55 -2.73 -7.04 -5.60
C ILE A 55 -2.10 -5.66 -5.35
N TYR A 56 -1.86 -5.31 -4.09
CA TYR A 56 -1.22 -4.06 -3.69
C TYR A 56 0.20 -3.92 -4.26
N ILE A 57 1.02 -4.97 -4.13
CA ILE A 57 2.41 -4.99 -4.64
C ILE A 57 2.41 -4.79 -6.16
N VAL A 58 1.58 -5.53 -6.89
CA VAL A 58 1.48 -5.43 -8.36
C VAL A 58 1.01 -4.02 -8.76
N GLY A 59 -0.01 -3.49 -8.10
CA GLY A 59 -0.53 -2.15 -8.37
C GLY A 59 0.52 -1.06 -8.21
N TYR A 60 1.19 -0.99 -7.07
CA TYR A 60 2.20 0.04 -6.80
C TYR A 60 3.48 -0.13 -7.63
N SER A 61 3.92 -1.35 -7.88
CA SER A 61 5.09 -1.59 -8.75
C SER A 61 4.80 -1.14 -10.18
N GLY A 62 3.58 -1.39 -10.69
CA GLY A 62 3.14 -0.92 -11.99
C GLY A 62 3.07 0.61 -12.09
N LEU A 63 2.59 1.30 -11.03
CA LEU A 63 2.56 2.76 -10.97
C LEU A 63 3.94 3.40 -11.14
N THR A 64 4.98 2.78 -10.59
CA THR A 64 6.34 3.34 -10.67
C THR A 64 7.05 3.03 -11.98
N TYR A 65 6.61 1.99 -12.70
CA TYR A 65 7.18 1.59 -13.98
C TYR A 65 6.56 2.32 -15.17
N LEU A 66 5.25 2.56 -15.14
CA LEU A 66 4.47 3.08 -16.26
C LEU A 66 4.54 4.62 -16.35
N ASN A 67 4.50 5.12 -17.59
CA ASN A 67 4.54 6.56 -17.89
C ASN A 67 3.27 7.06 -18.61
N GLN A 68 2.34 6.17 -18.98
CA GLN A 68 1.09 6.55 -19.65
C GLN A 68 0.00 6.84 -18.63
N PHE A 69 -0.63 8.00 -18.70
CA PHE A 69 -1.65 8.44 -17.73
C PHE A 69 -2.80 7.44 -17.55
N GLY A 70 -3.34 6.89 -18.64
CA GLY A 70 -4.44 5.93 -18.57
C GLY A 70 -4.05 4.64 -17.82
N LEU A 71 -2.83 4.13 -18.04
CA LEU A 71 -2.31 2.96 -17.33
C LEU A 71 -2.04 3.28 -15.86
N LEU A 72 -1.55 4.48 -15.55
CA LEU A 72 -1.37 4.92 -14.16
C LEU A 72 -2.68 4.91 -13.38
N VAL A 73 -3.77 5.38 -13.98
CA VAL A 73 -5.11 5.33 -13.36
C VAL A 73 -5.54 3.88 -13.10
N VAL A 74 -5.37 2.98 -14.06
CA VAL A 74 -5.72 1.57 -13.89
C VAL A 74 -4.92 0.93 -12.76
N PHE A 75 -3.60 1.12 -12.74
CA PHE A 75 -2.76 0.56 -11.68
C PHE A 75 -3.01 1.20 -10.32
N MET A 76 -3.42 2.48 -10.28
CA MET A 76 -3.87 3.13 -9.04
C MET A 76 -5.12 2.45 -8.49
N ILE A 77 -6.10 2.15 -9.34
CA ILE A 77 -7.31 1.44 -8.94
C ILE A 77 -6.96 0.04 -8.41
N ILE A 78 -6.09 -0.70 -9.09
CA ILE A 78 -5.63 -2.03 -8.66
C ILE A 78 -4.95 -1.95 -7.29
N ALA A 79 -4.03 -1.00 -7.10
CA ALA A 79 -3.36 -0.78 -5.82
C ALA A 79 -4.35 -0.46 -4.70
N THR A 80 -5.32 0.42 -4.97
CA THR A 80 -6.37 0.81 -4.02
C THR A 80 -7.26 -0.36 -3.62
N VAL A 81 -7.63 -1.23 -4.57
CA VAL A 81 -8.40 -2.45 -4.27
C VAL A 81 -7.60 -3.37 -3.33
N GLY A 82 -6.32 -3.58 -3.61
CA GLY A 82 -5.43 -4.32 -2.71
C GLY A 82 -5.41 -3.74 -1.30
N GLU A 83 -5.27 -2.42 -1.18
CA GLU A 83 -5.25 -1.70 0.09
C GLU A 83 -6.55 -1.86 0.88
N ILE A 84 -7.70 -1.73 0.23
CA ILE A 84 -9.02 -1.90 0.86
C ILE A 84 -9.20 -3.33 1.39
N ILE A 85 -8.58 -4.33 0.75
CA ILE A 85 -8.68 -5.73 1.18
C ILE A 85 -7.81 -5.97 2.42
N TYR A 86 -6.50 -5.62 2.40
CA TYR A 86 -5.60 -5.99 3.47
C TYR A 86 -5.64 -5.06 4.69
N SER A 87 -5.90 -3.78 4.51
CA SER A 87 -5.80 -2.76 5.56
C SER A 87 -6.74 -3.00 6.76
N PRO A 88 -8.05 -3.26 6.57
CA PRO A 88 -8.95 -3.55 7.69
C PRO A 88 -8.56 -4.84 8.41
N ILE A 89 -8.09 -5.85 7.67
CA ILE A 89 -7.64 -7.13 8.24
C ILE A 89 -6.46 -6.91 9.19
N VAL A 90 -5.45 -6.16 8.76
CA VAL A 90 -4.28 -5.85 9.58
C VAL A 90 -4.67 -5.03 10.81
N SER A 91 -5.54 -4.05 10.64
CA SER A 91 -6.02 -3.21 11.74
C SER A 91 -6.79 -4.03 12.79
N GLU A 92 -7.68 -4.91 12.36
CA GLU A 92 -8.43 -5.80 13.26
C GLU A 92 -7.50 -6.72 14.06
N GLN A 93 -6.51 -7.32 13.41
CA GLN A 93 -5.55 -8.20 14.08
C GLN A 93 -4.68 -7.45 15.08
N ARG A 94 -4.26 -6.24 14.78
CA ARG A 94 -3.56 -5.40 15.75
C ARG A 94 -4.38 -5.18 17.01
N PHE A 95 -5.66 -4.83 16.87
CA PHE A 95 -6.54 -4.60 18.01
C PHE A 95 -6.75 -5.86 18.86
N LYS A 96 -6.77 -7.05 18.25
CA LYS A 96 -6.92 -8.31 18.96
C LYS A 96 -5.68 -8.69 19.79
N ILE A 97 -4.49 -8.38 19.30
CA ILE A 97 -3.21 -8.73 19.94
C ILE A 97 -2.86 -7.77 21.08
N ILE A 98 -3.35 -6.52 21.06
CA ILE A 98 -2.96 -5.50 22.04
C ILE A 98 -3.76 -5.66 23.34
N PRO A 99 -3.10 -5.91 24.50
CA PRO A 99 -3.74 -5.94 25.82
C PRO A 99 -4.38 -4.59 26.15
N LYS A 100 -5.59 -4.61 26.71
CA LYS A 100 -6.35 -3.39 27.06
C LYS A 100 -5.56 -2.41 27.92
N ALA A 101 -4.77 -2.92 28.88
CA ALA A 101 -3.97 -2.11 29.81
C ALA A 101 -2.77 -1.39 29.16
N LYS A 102 -2.28 -1.84 27.98
CA LYS A 102 -1.08 -1.32 27.33
C LYS A 102 -1.36 -0.66 25.97
N ARG A 103 -2.61 -0.35 25.66
CA ARG A 103 -3.00 0.20 24.35
C ARG A 103 -2.27 1.51 24.01
N GLY A 104 -2.05 2.39 24.97
CA GLY A 104 -1.31 3.65 24.74
C GLY A 104 0.13 3.43 24.29
N THR A 105 0.86 2.54 24.96
CA THR A 105 2.26 2.22 24.61
C THR A 105 2.36 1.60 23.22
N TYR A 106 1.47 0.65 22.88
CA TYR A 106 1.46 0.02 21.56
C TYR A 106 1.06 1.01 20.46
N SER A 107 0.14 1.94 20.75
CA SER A 107 -0.23 3.00 19.82
C SER A 107 0.93 3.93 19.54
N ALA A 108 1.71 4.31 20.55
CA ALA A 108 2.90 5.13 20.39
C ALA A 108 3.98 4.45 19.53
N VAL A 109 4.27 3.17 19.79
CA VAL A 109 5.20 2.38 18.97
C VAL A 109 4.73 2.25 17.53
N ASN A 110 3.43 2.06 17.31
CA ASN A 110 2.86 2.02 15.97
C ASN A 110 2.98 3.37 15.24
N ALA A 111 2.77 4.49 15.94
CA ALA A 111 2.97 5.83 15.38
C ALA A 111 4.42 6.06 14.94
N LEU A 112 5.40 5.64 15.76
CA LEU A 112 6.82 5.68 15.37
C LEU A 112 7.08 4.85 14.10
N GLY A 113 6.49 3.65 13.98
CA GLY A 113 6.60 2.82 12.77
C GLY A 113 6.03 3.52 11.53
N ILE A 114 4.90 4.22 11.66
CA ILE A 114 4.29 5.00 10.57
C ILE A 114 5.22 6.12 10.13
N HIS A 115 5.73 6.94 11.05
CA HIS A 115 6.64 8.04 10.73
C HIS A 115 7.97 7.55 10.13
N PHE A 116 8.47 6.42 10.59
CA PHE A 116 9.64 5.78 9.98
C PHE A 116 9.36 5.36 8.53
N SER A 117 8.21 4.76 8.27
CA SER A 117 7.78 4.36 6.91
C SER A 117 7.60 5.58 6.00
N GLU A 118 7.01 6.67 6.49
CA GLU A 118 6.89 7.93 5.75
C GLU A 118 8.26 8.52 5.39
N THR A 119 9.21 8.46 6.30
CA THR A 119 10.58 8.93 6.07
C THR A 119 11.26 8.10 4.98
N LEU A 120 11.13 6.77 5.02
CA LEU A 120 11.63 5.88 3.97
C LEU A 120 10.97 6.14 2.61
N ALA A 121 9.66 6.42 2.59
CA ALA A 121 8.94 6.76 1.36
C ALA A 121 9.47 8.06 0.75
N ARG A 122 9.76 9.08 1.57
CA ARG A 122 10.36 10.34 1.11
C ARG A 122 11.77 10.13 0.55
N LEU A 123 12.59 9.28 1.18
CA LEU A 123 13.88 8.87 0.63
C LEU A 123 13.72 8.17 -0.73
N GLY A 124 12.68 7.36 -0.91
CA GLY A 124 12.34 6.75 -2.20
C GLY A 124 12.09 7.78 -3.30
N ILE A 125 11.46 8.93 -2.99
CA ILE A 125 11.26 10.03 -3.94
C ILE A 125 12.62 10.62 -4.38
N VAL A 126 13.53 10.83 -3.44
CA VAL A 126 14.89 11.34 -3.74
C VAL A 126 15.66 10.33 -4.61
N LEU A 127 15.59 9.04 -4.29
CA LEU A 127 16.21 7.99 -5.11
C LEU A 127 15.62 7.94 -6.53
N GLY A 128 14.32 8.22 -6.68
CA GLY A 128 13.65 8.26 -7.97
C GLY A 128 14.19 9.32 -8.95
N VAL A 129 14.93 10.31 -8.47
CA VAL A 129 15.61 11.31 -9.32
C VAL A 129 16.81 10.67 -10.07
N PHE A 130 17.45 9.70 -9.43
CA PHE A 130 18.66 9.04 -9.96
C PHE A 130 18.36 7.72 -10.69
N LEU A 131 17.22 7.09 -10.41
CA LEU A 131 16.86 5.78 -10.94
C LEU A 131 16.05 5.90 -12.23
N THR A 132 16.24 4.94 -13.14
CA THR A 132 15.38 4.78 -14.32
C THR A 132 14.01 4.23 -13.89
N SER A 133 12.97 4.36 -14.75
CA SER A 133 11.62 3.84 -14.43
C SER A 133 11.60 2.35 -14.08
N LEU A 134 12.41 1.55 -14.81
CA LEU A 134 12.53 0.12 -14.56
C LEU A 134 13.19 -0.18 -13.20
N GLN A 135 14.28 0.53 -12.89
CA GLN A 135 14.97 0.40 -11.61
C GLN A 135 14.08 0.82 -10.44
N MET A 136 13.29 1.88 -10.61
CA MET A 136 12.35 2.34 -9.59
C MET A 136 11.22 1.33 -9.37
N GLY A 137 10.68 0.74 -10.45
CA GLY A 137 9.67 -0.33 -10.36
C GLY A 137 10.21 -1.56 -9.62
N LEU A 138 11.44 -2.00 -9.94
CA LEU A 138 12.11 -3.10 -9.24
C LEU A 138 12.37 -2.79 -7.76
N TYR A 139 12.86 -1.59 -7.46
CA TYR A 139 13.07 -1.13 -6.08
C TYR A 139 11.78 -1.19 -5.29
N MET A 140 10.68 -0.63 -5.81
CA MET A 140 9.37 -0.66 -5.14
C MET A 140 8.85 -2.08 -4.96
N PHE A 141 9.00 -2.94 -5.98
CA PHE A 141 8.60 -4.34 -5.88
C PHE A 141 9.33 -5.07 -4.75
N ILE A 142 10.65 -4.91 -4.64
CA ILE A 142 11.47 -5.53 -3.58
C ILE A 142 11.06 -5.01 -2.20
N VAL A 143 10.98 -3.68 -2.03
CA VAL A 143 10.63 -3.06 -0.74
C VAL A 143 9.24 -3.49 -0.28
N LEU A 144 8.25 -3.48 -1.18
CA LEU A 144 6.89 -3.90 -0.86
C LEU A 144 6.80 -5.39 -0.54
N THR A 145 7.55 -6.24 -1.23
CA THR A 145 7.59 -7.68 -0.96
C THR A 145 8.20 -7.97 0.40
N ILE A 146 9.30 -7.29 0.75
CA ILE A 146 9.91 -7.42 2.09
C ILE A 146 8.92 -6.93 3.17
N GLY A 147 8.31 -5.76 2.98
CA GLY A 147 7.33 -5.21 3.91
C GLY A 147 6.11 -6.14 4.10
N ALA A 148 5.58 -6.69 3.01
CA ALA A 148 4.47 -7.64 3.04
C ALA A 148 4.84 -8.94 3.75
N SER A 149 6.02 -9.49 3.51
CA SER A 149 6.49 -10.72 4.18
C SER A 149 6.65 -10.51 5.69
N MET A 150 7.22 -9.37 6.11
CA MET A 150 7.33 -9.01 7.53
C MET A 150 5.95 -8.84 8.17
N LEU A 151 5.02 -8.20 7.47
CA LEU A 151 3.66 -8.01 7.96
C LEU A 151 2.92 -9.34 8.14
N VAL A 152 3.01 -10.23 7.15
CA VAL A 152 2.43 -11.58 7.20
C VAL A 152 3.02 -12.39 8.35
N ALA A 153 4.35 -12.38 8.51
CA ALA A 153 5.04 -13.06 9.62
C ALA A 153 4.61 -12.51 11.00
N GLY A 154 4.49 -11.18 11.13
CA GLY A 154 4.03 -10.53 12.36
C GLY A 154 2.58 -10.89 12.73
N VAL A 155 1.68 -10.86 11.75
CA VAL A 155 0.27 -11.21 11.97
C VAL A 155 0.10 -12.68 12.35
N PHE A 156 0.78 -13.60 11.66
CA PHE A 156 0.67 -15.04 11.97
C PHE A 156 1.41 -15.43 13.23
N GLY A 157 2.54 -14.80 13.53
CA GLY A 157 3.27 -15.02 14.80
C GLY A 157 2.45 -14.58 16.02
N GLY A 158 1.78 -13.43 15.93
CA GLY A 158 0.90 -12.94 16.99
C GLY A 158 -0.31 -13.81 17.25
N GLN A 159 -0.91 -14.41 16.21
CA GLN A 159 -2.02 -15.36 16.39
C GLN A 159 -1.62 -16.65 17.12
N LYS A 160 -0.41 -17.14 16.88
CA LYS A 160 0.10 -18.33 17.62
C LYS A 160 0.15 -18.09 19.12
N GLN A 161 0.56 -16.90 19.55
CA GLN A 161 0.66 -16.56 20.97
C GLN A 161 -0.71 -16.40 21.66
N VAL A 162 -1.72 -15.91 20.94
CA VAL A 162 -3.09 -15.75 21.48
C VAL A 162 -3.79 -17.12 21.68
N ASN A 163 -3.48 -18.10 20.83
CA ASN A 163 -4.08 -19.45 20.91
C ASN A 163 -3.38 -20.39 21.92
N THR A 164 -2.22 -19.99 22.47
CA THR A 164 -1.45 -20.77 23.46
C THR A 164 -1.65 -20.29 24.91
N ASN A 165 -2.34 -19.17 25.11
CA ASN A 165 -2.76 -18.66 26.42
C ASN A 165 -4.28 -18.75 26.59
#